data_feabe38f9cb093fc7f40f1eb7db8a29f
#
_entry.id   feabe38f9cb093fc7f40f1eb7db8a29f
#
_cell.length_a   1.000
_cell.length_b   1.000
_cell.length_c   1.000
_cell.angle_alpha   90.00
_cell.angle_beta   90.00
_cell.angle_gamma   90.00
#
_symmetry.space_group_name_H-M   'P 1'
#
loop_
_entity.id
_entity.type
_entity.pdbx_description
1 polymer ?
#
loop_
_entity_poly.entity_id
_entity_poly.type
_entity_poly.pdbx_seq_one_letter_code
_entity_poly.pdbx_strand_id
1 'polypeptide(L)'
;GNFIWGDLDNASGISAVNSSRSTNSYPSGKFRVTAKNALCYGAEVGINVSAFFNNPKVPVLYPFARYDYYNPQEKGDKDVMDKRMQVCKWTAGINWYALPNLVVKLDYTTRHIGTSKPFGSTQYNHENEFSIGVAYVGWFTKR
;
A
#
# COMPACT_ATOMS: atom_id res chain seq x y z
N GLY A 1 9.22 9.79 -2.23
CA GLY A 1 7.86 9.54 -2.73
C GLY A 1 7.89 8.83 -4.06
N ASN A 2 6.80 8.21 -4.40
CA ASN A 2 6.56 7.55 -5.67
C ASN A 2 5.21 7.97 -6.24
N PHE A 3 5.09 7.91 -7.57
CA PHE A 3 3.85 8.18 -8.28
C PHE A 3 3.80 7.26 -9.51
N ILE A 4 2.68 6.57 -9.70
CA ILE A 4 2.43 5.71 -10.85
C ILE A 4 1.05 6.03 -11.39
N TRP A 5 1.00 6.32 -12.68
CA TRP A 5 -0.22 6.50 -13.44
C TRP A 5 -0.27 5.47 -14.57
N GLY A 6 -1.38 4.77 -14.69
CA GLY A 6 -1.67 3.88 -15.81
C GLY A 6 -2.88 4.35 -16.58
N ASP A 7 -2.81 4.33 -17.91
CA ASP A 7 -3.93 4.57 -18.81
C ASP A 7 -4.06 3.39 -19.78
N LEU A 8 -5.28 2.94 -20.02
CA LEU A 8 -5.57 1.83 -20.90
C LEU A 8 -6.50 2.32 -22.02
N ASP A 9 -5.97 2.34 -23.23
CA ASP A 9 -6.76 2.64 -24.41
C ASP A 9 -7.82 1.56 -24.66
N ASN A 10 -8.99 2.00 -25.12
CA ASN A 10 -10.09 1.13 -25.48
C ASN A 10 -10.61 0.21 -24.35
N ALA A 11 -10.55 0.69 -23.09
CA ALA A 11 -11.07 -0.05 -21.94
C ALA A 11 -12.57 -0.43 -22.10
N SER A 12 -13.35 0.42 -22.76
CA SER A 12 -14.75 0.16 -23.11
C SER A 12 -14.95 -1.02 -24.06
N GLY A 13 -14.10 -1.10 -25.09
CA GLY A 13 -14.12 -2.22 -26.03
C GLY A 13 -13.75 -3.53 -25.35
N ILE A 14 -12.73 -3.51 -24.48
CA ILE A 14 -12.34 -4.68 -23.68
C ILE A 14 -13.48 -5.09 -22.73
N SER A 15 -14.11 -4.14 -22.07
CA SER A 15 -15.27 -4.39 -21.20
C SER A 15 -16.44 -5.02 -21.94
N ALA A 16 -16.71 -4.56 -23.17
CA ALA A 16 -17.76 -5.12 -24.03
C ALA A 16 -17.44 -6.58 -24.40
N VAL A 17 -16.20 -6.87 -24.79
CA VAL A 17 -15.76 -8.25 -25.11
C VAL A 17 -15.84 -9.13 -23.86
N ASN A 18 -15.41 -8.66 -22.70
CA ASN A 18 -15.51 -9.42 -21.46
C ASN A 18 -16.96 -9.72 -21.09
N SER A 19 -17.86 -8.77 -21.32
CA SER A 19 -19.30 -8.94 -21.08
C SER A 19 -19.93 -9.95 -22.03
N SER A 20 -19.52 -9.97 -23.29
CA SER A 20 -20.03 -10.92 -24.30
C SER A 20 -19.56 -12.36 -24.07
N ARG A 21 -18.36 -12.53 -23.51
CA ARG A 21 -17.78 -13.86 -23.23
C ARG A 21 -18.19 -14.43 -21.87
N SER A 22 -18.94 -13.69 -21.11
CA SER A 22 -19.33 -14.10 -19.78
C SER A 22 -20.38 -15.19 -19.82
N THR A 23 -19.99 -16.34 -19.30
CA THR A 23 -20.92 -17.43 -18.98
C THR A 23 -21.46 -17.30 -17.56
N ASN A 24 -22.49 -18.09 -17.23
CA ASN A 24 -23.09 -18.18 -15.90
C ASN A 24 -22.11 -18.54 -14.76
N SER A 25 -20.89 -18.94 -15.10
CA SER A 25 -19.82 -19.27 -14.15
C SER A 25 -19.21 -18.07 -13.43
N TYR A 26 -19.49 -16.84 -13.89
CA TYR A 26 -19.01 -15.60 -13.24
C TYR A 26 -20.20 -14.71 -12.89
N PRO A 27 -20.80 -14.89 -11.71
CA PRO A 27 -22.10 -14.30 -11.38
C PRO A 27 -22.13 -12.80 -11.14
N SER A 28 -20.97 -12.09 -11.04
CA SER A 28 -21.00 -10.66 -10.77
C SER A 28 -20.59 -9.84 -11.99
N GLY A 29 -21.56 -9.22 -12.66
CA GLY A 29 -21.34 -8.29 -13.77
C GLY A 29 -20.42 -7.10 -13.45
N LYS A 30 -20.14 -6.84 -12.17
CA LYS A 30 -19.23 -5.78 -11.71
C LYS A 30 -17.75 -6.07 -11.99
N PHE A 31 -17.34 -7.33 -12.05
CA PHE A 31 -15.95 -7.72 -12.33
C PHE A 31 -15.58 -7.72 -13.83
N ARG A 32 -16.52 -7.35 -14.67
CA ARG A 32 -16.35 -7.35 -16.14
C ARG A 32 -15.92 -6.00 -16.68
N VAL A 33 -16.00 -4.96 -15.87
CA VAL A 33 -15.60 -3.61 -16.26
C VAL A 33 -14.10 -3.49 -16.14
N THR A 34 -13.46 -3.24 -17.27
CA THR A 34 -12.03 -2.96 -17.33
C THR A 34 -11.80 -1.51 -16.96
N ALA A 35 -10.90 -1.25 -16.04
CA ALA A 35 -10.52 0.11 -15.66
C ALA A 35 -9.81 0.81 -16.82
N LYS A 36 -10.13 2.08 -17.02
CA LYS A 36 -9.42 2.95 -17.94
C LYS A 36 -8.14 3.47 -17.30
N ASN A 37 -8.20 3.89 -16.04
CA ASN A 37 -7.08 4.48 -15.35
C ASN A 37 -6.77 3.73 -14.05
N ALA A 38 -5.48 3.67 -13.73
CA ALA A 38 -4.97 3.23 -12.45
C ALA A 38 -4.10 4.33 -11.85
N LEU A 39 -4.17 4.52 -10.54
CA LEU A 39 -3.42 5.53 -9.81
C LEU A 39 -2.81 4.94 -8.54
N CYS A 40 -1.51 5.19 -8.36
CA CYS A 40 -0.80 4.87 -7.13
C CYS A 40 0.16 6.00 -6.79
N TYR A 41 0.18 6.40 -5.54
CA TYR A 41 1.18 7.34 -5.03
C TYR A 41 1.45 7.11 -3.56
N GLY A 42 2.66 7.49 -3.13
CA GLY A 42 3.06 7.38 -1.75
C GLY A 42 4.20 8.32 -1.40
N ALA A 43 4.29 8.67 -0.15
CA ALA A 43 5.37 9.47 0.40
C ALA A 43 5.77 8.95 1.77
N GLU A 44 7.05 9.03 2.07
CA GLU A 44 7.63 8.68 3.36
C GLU A 44 8.53 9.82 3.83
N VAL A 45 8.46 10.14 5.10
CA VAL A 45 9.35 11.08 5.77
C VAL A 45 9.91 10.42 7.03
N GLY A 46 11.22 10.54 7.24
CA GLY A 46 11.90 10.07 8.44
C GLY A 46 12.89 11.10 8.94
N ILE A 47 13.13 11.14 10.24
CA ILE A 47 14.00 12.10 10.89
C ILE A 47 15.05 11.34 11.71
N ASN A 48 16.32 11.69 11.54
CA ASN A 48 17.37 11.21 12.42
C ASN A 48 17.35 11.97 13.75
N VAL A 49 16.70 11.40 14.76
CA VAL A 49 16.56 12.03 16.08
C VAL A 49 17.92 12.14 16.79
N SER A 50 18.81 11.17 16.59
CA SER A 50 20.15 11.20 17.22
C SER A 50 21.04 12.36 16.75
N ALA A 51 20.76 12.91 15.56
CA ALA A 51 21.50 14.07 15.05
C ALA A 51 21.28 15.37 15.88
N PHE A 52 20.19 15.42 16.66
CA PHE A 52 19.91 16.55 17.55
C PHE A 52 20.68 16.48 18.88
N PHE A 53 21.27 15.32 19.18
CA PHE A 53 22.04 15.11 20.40
C PHE A 53 23.52 15.04 20.03
N ASN A 54 24.31 15.98 20.51
CA ASN A 54 25.74 16.03 20.27
C ASN A 54 26.51 15.01 21.16
N ASN A 55 26.00 13.77 21.20
CA ASN A 55 26.53 12.70 22.05
C ASN A 55 26.61 11.39 21.25
N PRO A 56 27.81 10.84 20.99
CA PRO A 56 27.99 9.61 20.21
C PRO A 56 27.45 8.34 20.91
N LYS A 57 27.04 8.43 22.18
CA LYS A 57 26.43 7.31 22.91
C LYS A 57 24.93 7.20 22.71
N VAL A 58 24.30 8.22 22.10
CA VAL A 58 22.86 8.16 21.81
C VAL A 58 22.61 7.17 20.67
N PRO A 59 21.74 6.20 20.87
CA PRO A 59 21.43 5.24 19.82
C PRO A 59 20.81 5.95 18.62
N VAL A 60 21.15 5.48 17.43
CA VAL A 60 20.63 6.05 16.17
C VAL A 60 19.19 5.60 15.98
N LEU A 61 18.28 6.56 16.03
CA LEU A 61 16.85 6.36 15.89
C LEU A 61 16.30 7.18 14.71
N TYR A 62 15.51 6.51 13.85
CA TYR A 62 14.78 7.13 12.75
C TYR A 62 13.29 6.86 12.91
N PRO A 63 12.52 7.70 13.61
CA PRO A 63 11.09 7.70 13.45
C PRO A 63 10.72 8.10 12.02
N PHE A 64 9.70 7.46 11.50
CA PHE A 64 9.20 7.72 10.14
C PHE A 64 7.69 7.65 10.09
N ALA A 65 7.12 8.34 9.11
CA ALA A 65 5.72 8.22 8.73
C ALA A 65 5.64 8.04 7.21
N ARG A 66 4.73 7.19 6.76
CA ARG A 66 4.51 6.87 5.37
C ARG A 66 3.03 6.87 5.06
N TYR A 67 2.68 7.41 3.91
CA TYR A 67 1.35 7.32 3.33
C TYR A 67 1.42 6.68 1.96
N ASP A 68 0.56 5.70 1.71
CA ASP A 68 0.40 5.06 0.42
C ASP A 68 -1.08 5.09 0.01
N TYR A 69 -1.32 5.43 -1.23
CA TYR A 69 -2.61 5.32 -1.89
C TYR A 69 -2.46 4.51 -3.16
N TYR A 70 -3.37 3.60 -3.38
CA TYR A 70 -3.49 2.95 -4.67
C TYR A 70 -4.94 2.67 -5.04
N ASN A 71 -5.23 2.86 -6.30
CA ASN A 71 -6.51 2.55 -6.90
C ASN A 71 -6.28 2.02 -8.32
N PRO A 72 -6.36 0.70 -8.53
CA PRO A 72 -6.18 0.11 -9.85
C PRO A 72 -7.37 0.36 -10.77
N GLN A 73 -8.45 0.96 -10.26
CA GLN A 73 -9.69 1.24 -10.98
C GLN A 73 -10.16 2.67 -10.73
N GLU A 74 -9.29 3.66 -11.03
CA GLU A 74 -9.60 5.08 -10.78
C GLU A 74 -10.75 5.58 -11.64
N LYS A 75 -10.79 5.21 -12.91
CA LYS A 75 -11.88 5.53 -13.83
C LYS A 75 -12.23 4.32 -14.69
N GLY A 76 -13.50 4.16 -14.98
CA GLY A 76 -14.03 3.19 -15.92
C GLY A 76 -15.06 3.82 -16.85
N ASP A 77 -15.53 3.04 -17.79
CA ASP A 77 -16.38 3.52 -18.89
C ASP A 77 -17.80 3.90 -18.45
N LYS A 78 -18.26 3.54 -17.27
CA LYS A 78 -19.66 3.75 -16.81
C LYS A 78 -19.78 4.05 -15.32
N ASP A 79 -18.86 4.75 -14.70
CA ASP A 79 -18.88 5.09 -13.27
C ASP A 79 -19.08 3.89 -12.31
N VAL A 80 -18.98 2.67 -12.82
CA VAL A 80 -19.18 1.43 -12.05
C VAL A 80 -17.83 0.91 -11.55
N MET A 81 -17.11 1.79 -10.87
CA MET A 81 -15.85 1.40 -10.25
C MET A 81 -16.10 0.73 -8.91
N ASP A 82 -15.36 -0.33 -8.64
CA ASP A 82 -15.44 -1.01 -7.37
C ASP A 82 -14.54 -0.30 -6.36
N LYS A 83 -15.12 0.54 -5.52
CA LYS A 83 -14.38 1.26 -4.46
C LYS A 83 -13.66 0.34 -3.47
N ARG A 84 -13.95 -0.96 -3.46
CA ARG A 84 -13.21 -1.96 -2.67
C ARG A 84 -11.77 -2.13 -3.14
N MET A 85 -11.45 -1.72 -4.36
CA MET A 85 -10.10 -1.75 -4.92
C MET A 85 -9.28 -0.52 -4.52
N GLN A 86 -9.94 0.54 -4.06
CA GLN A 86 -9.26 1.74 -3.55
C GLN A 86 -8.75 1.49 -2.14
N VAL A 87 -7.47 1.71 -1.91
CA VAL A 87 -6.83 1.50 -0.61
C VAL A 87 -5.97 2.70 -0.25
N CYS A 88 -6.17 3.17 0.98
CA CYS A 88 -5.30 4.11 1.67
C CYS A 88 -4.59 3.40 2.81
N LYS A 89 -3.30 3.64 2.96
CA LYS A 89 -2.48 3.03 3.99
C LYS A 89 -1.62 4.09 4.68
N TRP A 90 -1.71 4.17 5.99
CA TRP A 90 -0.84 4.96 6.84
C TRP A 90 0.06 4.02 7.64
N THR A 91 1.34 4.31 7.64
CA THR A 91 2.32 3.59 8.46
C THR A 91 3.12 4.60 9.26
N ALA A 92 3.28 4.35 10.55
CA ALA A 92 4.21 5.10 11.39
C ALA A 92 5.09 4.11 12.15
N GLY A 93 6.38 4.43 12.29
CA GLY A 93 7.30 3.49 12.90
C GLY A 93 8.62 4.12 13.32
N ILE A 94 9.50 3.27 13.86
CA ILE A 94 10.84 3.63 14.30
C ILE A 94 11.82 2.59 13.79
N ASN A 95 12.90 3.04 13.17
CA ASN A 95 14.07 2.23 12.88
C ASN A 95 15.15 2.55 13.92
N TRP A 96 15.50 1.55 14.72
CA TRP A 96 16.56 1.63 15.70
C TRP A 96 17.80 0.89 15.20
N TYR A 97 18.87 1.62 15.01
CA TYR A 97 20.17 1.05 14.66
C TYR A 97 20.89 0.65 15.96
N ALA A 98 20.64 -0.57 16.40
CA ALA A 98 21.30 -1.14 17.59
C ALA A 98 22.80 -1.30 17.40
N LEU A 99 23.24 -1.59 16.16
CA LEU A 99 24.63 -1.62 15.70
C LEU A 99 24.70 -0.94 14.31
N PRO A 100 25.87 -0.55 13.82
CA PRO A 100 26.02 0.08 12.50
C PRO A 100 25.43 -0.74 11.35
N ASN A 101 25.34 -2.04 11.52
CA ASN A 101 24.86 -3.00 10.52
C ASN A 101 23.62 -3.80 10.97
N LEU A 102 23.03 -3.47 12.13
CA LEU A 102 21.83 -4.13 12.67
C LEU A 102 20.75 -3.10 12.96
N VAL A 103 19.63 -3.26 12.28
CA VAL A 103 18.43 -2.41 12.43
C VAL A 103 17.28 -3.23 12.99
N VAL A 104 16.68 -2.72 14.06
CA VAL A 104 15.38 -3.20 14.56
C VAL A 104 14.32 -2.20 14.13
N LYS A 105 13.30 -2.69 13.45
CA LYS A 105 12.18 -1.91 12.96
C LYS A 105 10.92 -2.26 13.74
N LEU A 106 10.22 -1.22 14.21
CA LEU A 106 8.89 -1.32 14.79
C LEU A 106 7.99 -0.42 13.97
N ASP A 107 6.87 -0.95 13.50
CA ASP A 107 5.89 -0.12 12.79
C ASP A 107 4.45 -0.53 13.07
N TYR A 108 3.58 0.46 12.96
CA TYR A 108 2.14 0.33 13.04
C TYR A 108 1.53 0.85 11.74
N THR A 109 0.69 0.05 11.16
CA THR A 109 0.02 0.35 9.90
C THR A 109 -1.49 0.31 10.09
N THR A 110 -2.18 1.28 9.52
CA THR A 110 -3.64 1.26 9.36
C THR A 110 -3.98 1.33 7.88
N ARG A 111 -4.84 0.41 7.44
CA ARG A 111 -5.30 0.28 6.06
C ARG A 111 -6.80 0.53 5.99
N HIS A 112 -7.23 1.37 5.07
CA HIS A 112 -8.63 1.67 4.78
C HIS A 112 -8.96 1.33 3.34
N ILE A 113 -10.11 0.67 3.15
CA ILE A 113 -10.70 0.38 1.84
C ILE A 113 -11.73 1.46 1.53
N GLY A 114 -11.83 1.91 0.28
CA GLY A 114 -12.65 3.04 -0.14
C GLY A 114 -14.16 2.85 -0.06
N THR A 115 -14.65 1.80 0.59
CA THR A 115 -16.08 1.57 0.81
C THR A 115 -16.36 1.16 2.25
N SER A 116 -17.48 1.66 2.78
CA SER A 116 -18.04 1.20 4.06
C SER A 116 -18.99 0.01 3.91
N LYS A 117 -19.25 -0.44 2.67
CA LYS A 117 -20.14 -1.60 2.45
C LYS A 117 -19.43 -2.89 2.86
N PRO A 118 -20.11 -3.77 3.59
CA PRO A 118 -19.52 -5.02 4.06
C PRO A 118 -19.17 -5.96 2.90
N PHE A 119 -18.13 -6.76 3.12
CA PHE A 119 -17.76 -7.90 2.27
C PHE A 119 -18.42 -9.16 2.84
N GLY A 120 -19.47 -9.62 2.20
CA GLY A 120 -20.20 -10.77 2.71
C GLY A 120 -20.77 -10.53 4.12
N SER A 121 -20.50 -11.44 5.05
CA SER A 121 -20.92 -11.34 6.45
C SER A 121 -19.99 -10.50 7.35
N THR A 122 -18.83 -10.08 6.84
CA THR A 122 -17.83 -9.31 7.58
C THR A 122 -17.80 -7.86 7.10
N GLN A 123 -17.81 -6.92 8.04
CA GLN A 123 -17.85 -5.47 7.74
C GLN A 123 -16.46 -4.81 7.87
N TYR A 124 -15.37 -5.55 7.60
CA TYR A 124 -14.02 -5.04 7.78
C TYR A 124 -13.52 -4.37 6.52
N ASN A 125 -13.66 -3.05 6.47
CA ASN A 125 -13.01 -2.18 5.50
C ASN A 125 -11.82 -1.40 6.10
N HIS A 126 -11.46 -1.73 7.34
CA HIS A 126 -10.38 -1.14 8.11
C HIS A 126 -9.58 -2.25 8.77
N GLU A 127 -8.27 -2.19 8.65
CA GLU A 127 -7.35 -3.19 9.18
C GLU A 127 -6.13 -2.51 9.80
N ASN A 128 -5.76 -2.98 10.99
CA ASN A 128 -4.59 -2.52 11.71
C ASN A 128 -3.57 -3.64 11.81
N GLU A 129 -2.31 -3.30 11.64
CA GLU A 129 -1.18 -4.22 11.70
C GLU A 129 -0.06 -3.62 12.55
N PHE A 130 0.51 -4.42 13.42
CA PHE A 130 1.73 -4.11 14.14
C PHE A 130 2.83 -5.05 13.69
N SER A 131 3.98 -4.50 13.27
CA SER A 131 5.10 -5.26 12.76
C SER A 131 6.37 -5.03 13.57
N ILE A 132 7.14 -6.10 13.73
CA ILE A 132 8.50 -6.06 14.26
C ILE A 132 9.41 -6.73 13.25
N GLY A 133 10.45 -6.05 12.82
CA GLY A 133 11.45 -6.57 11.88
C GLY A 133 12.86 -6.36 12.37
N VAL A 134 13.74 -7.27 12.00
CA VAL A 134 15.19 -7.15 12.21
C VAL A 134 15.89 -7.32 10.89
N ALA A 135 16.75 -6.37 10.54
CA ALA A 135 17.56 -6.42 9.34
C ALA A 135 19.05 -6.31 9.68
N TYR A 136 19.83 -7.19 9.09
CA TYR A 136 21.29 -7.17 9.19
C TYR A 136 21.89 -6.95 7.80
N VAL A 137 22.78 -5.98 7.69
CA VAL A 137 23.52 -5.69 6.46
C VAL A 137 24.99 -5.95 6.69
N GLY A 138 25.51 -7.06 6.17
CA GLY A 138 26.92 -7.44 6.34
C GLY A 138 27.20 -8.86 5.90
N TRP A 139 28.46 -9.27 6.10
CA TRP A 139 28.91 -10.63 5.81
C TRP A 139 28.84 -11.49 7.07
N PHE A 140 28.22 -12.65 6.97
CA PHE A 140 28.15 -13.62 8.08
C PHE A 140 29.43 -14.45 8.24
N THR A 141 30.32 -14.39 7.25
CA THR A 141 31.62 -15.10 7.29
C THR A 141 32.77 -14.10 7.21
N LYS A 142 33.64 -14.11 8.20
CA LYS A 142 34.95 -13.49 8.04
C LYS A 142 35.75 -14.32 7.01
N ARG A 143 36.20 -13.69 5.95
CA ARG A 143 37.29 -14.20 5.12
C ARG A 143 38.60 -13.95 5.84
#